data_88e922e743b8e36308c6404ff560482a
#
_entry.id   88e922e743b8e36308c6404ff560482a
#
_cell.length_a   1.000
_cell.length_b   1.000
_cell.length_c   1.000
_cell.angle_alpha   90.00
_cell.angle_beta   90.00
_cell.angle_gamma   90.00
#
_symmetry.space_group_name_H-M   'P 1'
#
loop_
_entity.id
_entity.type
_entity.pdbx_description
1 polymer ?
#
loop_
_entity_poly.entity_id
_entity_poly.type
_entity_poly.pdbx_seq_one_letter_code
_entity_poly.pdbx_strand_id
1 'polypeptide(L)'
;YSVKYFKCSECGYVQTEEPYWLEEAYNKPINDSDTGMMMRSFWHKNITSTLIYFLFNKKGDFLDYGGGYGVFVRLMRDVGFNFYWQDKHTENLFARGFEFSESENTNVELLTCFEAFEHFVDPLAEMEKLLSISHNILLSTEILPEPTPSPNDWWYYGTEHGQHIGFFQKKTFEFLASKYKLNFYTNGQNIHLFTEKKLLPSSFKLMTKVSKFITPLIQKRMESLTWKDFEKIN
;
A
#
# COMPACT_ATOMS: atom_id res chain seq x y z
N TYR A 1 -18.12 -8.61 19.60
CA TYR A 1 -17.33 -9.84 19.55
C TYR A 1 -16.25 -9.84 20.63
N SER A 2 -15.87 -11.05 21.11
CA SER A 2 -14.70 -11.24 21.96
C SER A 2 -13.62 -11.90 21.10
N VAL A 3 -12.53 -11.18 20.84
CA VAL A 3 -11.50 -11.57 19.88
C VAL A 3 -10.18 -11.81 20.61
N LYS A 4 -9.54 -12.95 20.34
CA LYS A 4 -8.20 -13.27 20.87
C LYS A 4 -7.13 -12.75 19.91
N TYR A 5 -6.03 -12.26 20.51
CA TYR A 5 -4.84 -11.84 19.78
C TYR A 5 -3.67 -12.75 20.10
N PHE A 6 -2.89 -13.11 19.08
CA PHE A 6 -1.72 -13.97 19.20
C PHE A 6 -0.48 -13.22 18.72
N LYS A 7 0.58 -13.25 19.50
CA LYS A 7 1.85 -12.61 19.16
C LYS A 7 2.92 -13.66 18.88
N CYS A 8 3.57 -13.55 17.75
CA CYS A 8 4.76 -14.34 17.42
C CYS A 8 5.94 -13.89 18.27
N SER A 9 6.57 -14.83 19.00
CA SER A 9 7.76 -14.56 19.85
C SER A 9 9.00 -14.21 19.01
N GLU A 10 9.09 -14.72 17.80
CA GLU A 10 10.24 -14.53 16.91
C GLU A 10 10.22 -13.16 16.22
N CYS A 11 9.21 -12.91 15.39
CA CYS A 11 9.15 -11.70 14.57
C CYS A 11 8.27 -10.59 15.13
N GLY A 12 7.54 -10.82 16.23
CA GLY A 12 6.67 -9.83 16.86
C GLY A 12 5.38 -9.52 16.13
N TYR A 13 5.06 -10.25 15.07
CA TYR A 13 3.76 -10.16 14.40
C TYR A 13 2.64 -10.47 15.37
N VAL A 14 1.60 -9.67 15.36
CA VAL A 14 0.37 -9.91 16.14
C VAL A 14 -0.78 -10.09 15.16
N GLN A 15 -1.58 -11.12 15.37
CA GLN A 15 -2.79 -11.38 14.60
C GLN A 15 -3.96 -11.73 15.52
N THR A 16 -5.15 -11.55 15.01
CA THR A 16 -6.35 -12.08 15.67
C THR A 16 -6.42 -13.60 15.53
N GLU A 17 -7.31 -14.25 16.27
CA GLU A 17 -7.79 -15.58 15.92
C GLU A 17 -8.42 -15.56 14.52
N GLU A 18 -8.78 -16.74 13.98
CA GLU A 18 -9.46 -16.83 12.68
C GLU A 18 -10.65 -15.86 12.65
N PRO A 19 -10.66 -14.90 11.71
CA PRO A 19 -11.57 -13.75 11.78
C PRO A 19 -12.94 -14.09 11.19
N TYR A 20 -13.73 -14.87 11.91
CA TYR A 20 -15.10 -15.33 11.54
C TYR A 20 -16.12 -14.20 11.35
N TRP A 21 -15.78 -12.97 11.76
CA TRP A 21 -16.63 -11.77 11.65
C TRP A 21 -16.37 -10.93 10.38
N LEU A 22 -15.37 -11.28 9.56
CA LEU A 22 -14.93 -10.43 8.44
C LEU A 22 -16.02 -10.17 7.42
N GLU A 23 -16.90 -11.14 7.14
CA GLU A 23 -17.99 -10.95 6.20
C GLU A 23 -18.91 -9.80 6.66
N GLU A 24 -19.21 -9.71 7.94
CA GLU A 24 -19.96 -8.60 8.52
C GLU A 24 -19.17 -7.29 8.49
N ALA A 25 -17.89 -7.33 8.86
CA ALA A 25 -17.01 -6.16 8.87
C ALA A 25 -16.83 -5.53 7.46
N TYR A 26 -16.96 -6.33 6.41
CA TYR A 26 -16.86 -5.88 5.01
C TYR A 26 -18.20 -5.64 4.33
N ASN A 27 -19.32 -5.67 5.02
CA ASN A 27 -20.60 -5.17 4.49
C ASN A 27 -20.49 -3.72 4.01
N LYS A 28 -19.58 -2.95 4.60
CA LYS A 28 -19.11 -1.64 4.12
C LYS A 28 -17.58 -1.71 3.95
N PRO A 29 -17.07 -1.90 2.74
CA PRO A 29 -15.64 -2.06 2.50
C PRO A 29 -14.82 -0.86 2.98
N ILE A 30 -15.35 0.35 2.84
CA ILE A 30 -14.76 1.58 3.40
C ILE A 30 -15.60 2.01 4.59
N ASN A 31 -14.97 2.13 5.74
CA ASN A 31 -15.62 2.56 6.97
C ASN A 31 -16.15 3.99 6.85
N ASP A 32 -17.36 4.25 7.31
CA ASP A 32 -17.99 5.59 7.33
C ASP A 32 -17.15 6.61 8.15
N SER A 33 -16.37 6.14 9.13
CA SER A 33 -15.48 6.99 9.93
C SER A 33 -14.13 7.29 9.25
N ASP A 34 -13.84 6.70 8.08
CA ASP A 34 -12.61 6.99 7.34
C ASP A 34 -12.65 8.33 6.62
N THR A 35 -12.64 9.39 7.39
CA THR A 35 -12.60 10.76 6.89
C THR A 35 -11.23 11.16 6.32
N GLY A 36 -10.20 10.31 6.53
CA GLY A 36 -8.81 10.56 6.12
C GLY A 36 -8.45 10.08 4.72
N MET A 37 -9.31 9.30 4.05
CA MET A 37 -9.00 8.62 2.79
C MET A 37 -8.43 9.56 1.71
N MET A 38 -9.06 10.71 1.48
CA MET A 38 -8.58 11.66 0.47
C MET A 38 -7.22 12.26 0.84
N MET A 39 -7.03 12.65 2.10
CA MET A 39 -5.75 13.20 2.57
C MET A 39 -4.63 12.17 2.43
N ARG A 40 -4.87 10.91 2.81
CA ARG A 40 -3.89 9.81 2.65
C ARG A 40 -3.58 9.57 1.18
N SER A 41 -4.58 9.57 0.29
CA SER A 41 -4.37 9.40 -1.15
C SER A 41 -3.45 10.49 -1.73
N PHE A 42 -3.64 11.76 -1.34
CA PHE A 42 -2.74 12.85 -1.74
C PHE A 42 -1.33 12.70 -1.18
N TRP A 43 -1.20 12.24 0.05
CA TRP A 43 0.09 12.01 0.69
C TRP A 43 0.83 10.83 0.04
N HIS A 44 0.15 9.71 -0.18
CA HIS A 44 0.69 8.55 -0.89
C HIS A 44 1.11 8.92 -2.32
N LYS A 45 0.29 9.71 -3.04
CA LYS A 45 0.66 10.22 -4.36
C LYS A 45 2.00 10.97 -4.34
N ASN A 46 2.21 11.84 -3.37
CA ASN A 46 3.45 12.62 -3.27
C ASN A 46 4.67 11.71 -3.04
N ILE A 47 4.56 10.76 -2.12
CA ILE A 47 5.62 9.80 -1.80
C ILE A 47 5.91 8.93 -3.02
N THR A 48 4.89 8.31 -3.58
CA THR A 48 5.02 7.37 -4.70
C THR A 48 5.59 8.07 -5.94
N SER A 49 5.11 9.27 -6.27
CA SER A 49 5.65 10.07 -7.38
C SER A 49 7.14 10.35 -7.21
N THR A 50 7.56 10.69 -5.99
CA THR A 50 8.97 10.96 -5.70
C THR A 50 9.80 9.69 -5.83
N LEU A 51 9.36 8.57 -5.24
CA LEU A 51 10.08 7.30 -5.32
C LEU A 51 10.19 6.80 -6.76
N ILE A 52 9.10 6.81 -7.53
CA ILE A 52 9.13 6.40 -8.94
C ILE A 52 10.10 7.28 -9.72
N TYR A 53 10.00 8.60 -9.56
CA TYR A 53 10.80 9.53 -10.36
C TYR A 53 12.30 9.33 -10.19
N PHE A 54 12.77 8.99 -9.00
CA PHE A 54 14.19 8.85 -8.70
C PHE A 54 14.73 7.43 -8.69
N LEU A 55 13.86 6.41 -8.46
CA LEU A 55 14.31 5.05 -8.22
C LEU A 55 13.86 4.05 -9.30
N PHE A 56 12.79 4.36 -10.03
CA PHE A 56 12.15 3.40 -10.93
C PHE A 56 12.05 3.92 -12.36
N ASN A 57 11.67 3.04 -13.29
CA ASN A 57 11.41 3.44 -14.66
C ASN A 57 10.08 4.20 -14.74
N LYS A 58 10.15 5.51 -14.93
CA LYS A 58 8.97 6.39 -15.01
C LYS A 58 7.98 6.06 -16.15
N LYS A 59 8.43 5.31 -17.15
CA LYS A 59 7.61 4.86 -18.30
C LYS A 59 7.13 3.42 -18.14
N GLY A 60 7.41 2.78 -17.00
CA GLY A 60 6.91 1.45 -16.67
C GLY A 60 5.42 1.47 -16.30
N ASP A 61 4.88 0.29 -16.14
CA ASP A 61 3.53 0.08 -15.62
C ASP A 61 3.57 -0.08 -14.12
N PHE A 62 2.54 0.41 -13.46
CA PHE A 62 2.40 0.41 -12.01
C PHE A 62 1.04 -0.16 -11.61
N LEU A 63 0.97 -0.85 -10.50
CA LEU A 63 -0.27 -1.41 -9.99
C LEU A 63 -0.57 -0.88 -8.59
N ASP A 64 -1.83 -0.52 -8.35
CA ASP A 64 -2.37 -0.28 -7.01
C ASP A 64 -3.24 -1.47 -6.61
N TYR A 65 -2.72 -2.31 -5.71
CA TYR A 65 -3.37 -3.50 -5.19
C TYR A 65 -4.14 -3.14 -3.90
N GLY A 66 -5.43 -3.46 -3.87
CA GLY A 66 -6.32 -2.94 -2.84
C GLY A 66 -6.64 -1.46 -3.06
N GLY A 67 -6.82 -1.06 -4.31
CA GLY A 67 -6.90 0.34 -4.74
C GLY A 67 -8.20 1.07 -4.38
N GLY A 68 -9.08 0.45 -3.59
CA GLY A 68 -10.34 1.06 -3.15
C GLY A 68 -11.16 1.59 -4.32
N TYR A 69 -11.71 2.79 -4.22
CA TYR A 69 -12.48 3.42 -5.30
C TYR A 69 -11.64 3.94 -6.48
N GLY A 70 -10.32 3.73 -6.50
CA GLY A 70 -9.44 4.14 -7.59
C GLY A 70 -8.96 5.59 -7.51
N VAL A 71 -9.14 6.27 -6.39
CA VAL A 71 -8.72 7.67 -6.19
C VAL A 71 -7.20 7.82 -6.36
N PHE A 72 -6.42 6.96 -5.72
CA PHE A 72 -4.97 7.02 -5.80
C PHE A 72 -4.48 6.77 -7.23
N VAL A 73 -5.02 5.78 -7.92
CA VAL A 73 -4.71 5.49 -9.34
C VAL A 73 -4.97 6.72 -10.20
N ARG A 74 -6.14 7.37 -10.05
CA ARG A 74 -6.45 8.60 -10.81
C ARG A 74 -5.43 9.69 -10.54
N LEU A 75 -5.08 9.93 -9.28
CA LEU A 75 -4.08 10.93 -8.92
C LEU A 75 -2.70 10.65 -9.50
N MET A 76 -2.28 9.37 -9.57
CA MET A 76 -1.00 8.99 -10.17
C MET A 76 -1.00 9.16 -11.69
N ARG A 77 -2.12 8.83 -12.36
CA ARG A 77 -2.30 9.07 -13.80
C ARG A 77 -2.32 10.55 -14.13
N ASP A 78 -2.89 11.39 -13.26
CA ASP A 78 -2.85 12.85 -13.42
C ASP A 78 -1.43 13.43 -13.29
N VAL A 79 -0.52 12.76 -12.55
CA VAL A 79 0.91 13.11 -12.55
C VAL A 79 1.60 12.67 -13.85
N GLY A 80 1.13 11.60 -14.49
CA GLY A 80 1.69 11.04 -15.73
C GLY A 80 2.30 9.65 -15.59
N PHE A 81 2.02 8.92 -14.50
CA PHE A 81 2.44 7.54 -14.30
C PHE A 81 1.34 6.56 -14.70
N ASN A 82 1.68 5.52 -15.45
CA ASN A 82 0.72 4.56 -15.98
C ASN A 82 0.31 3.54 -14.92
N PHE A 83 -0.57 3.96 -13.99
CA PHE A 83 -1.10 3.11 -12.93
C PHE A 83 -2.33 2.35 -13.39
N TYR A 84 -2.43 1.10 -12.94
CA TYR A 84 -3.59 0.23 -13.04
C TYR A 84 -4.18 -0.01 -11.65
N TRP A 85 -5.45 -0.38 -11.62
CA TRP A 85 -6.24 -0.61 -10.42
C TRP A 85 -6.59 -2.09 -10.26
N GLN A 86 -6.49 -2.59 -9.04
CA GLN A 86 -7.03 -3.89 -8.66
C GLN A 86 -7.57 -3.82 -7.23
N ASP A 87 -8.81 -4.22 -7.03
CA ASP A 87 -9.42 -4.38 -5.72
C ASP A 87 -10.47 -5.50 -5.77
N LYS A 88 -10.59 -6.26 -4.68
CA LYS A 88 -11.51 -7.39 -4.58
C LYS A 88 -12.86 -7.00 -4.00
N HIS A 89 -12.91 -5.95 -3.19
CA HIS A 89 -14.04 -5.63 -2.32
C HIS A 89 -14.76 -4.34 -2.71
N THR A 90 -14.14 -3.48 -3.54
CA THR A 90 -14.69 -2.19 -3.91
C THR A 90 -14.93 -2.07 -5.41
N GLU A 91 -15.81 -1.15 -5.79
CA GLU A 91 -16.04 -0.78 -7.18
C GLU A 91 -15.02 0.28 -7.63
N ASN A 92 -14.46 0.13 -8.84
CA ASN A 92 -13.62 1.14 -9.45
C ASN A 92 -14.46 2.34 -9.92
N LEU A 93 -14.44 3.43 -9.19
CA LEU A 93 -15.21 4.63 -9.52
C LEU A 93 -14.39 5.68 -10.29
N PHE A 94 -13.11 5.85 -9.96
CA PHE A 94 -12.27 6.95 -10.46
C PHE A 94 -11.21 6.53 -11.48
N ALA A 95 -10.95 5.22 -11.61
CA ALA A 95 -9.94 4.69 -12.53
C ALA A 95 -10.52 3.67 -13.53
N ARG A 96 -11.78 3.84 -13.92
CA ARG A 96 -12.48 2.96 -14.88
C ARG A 96 -11.74 2.94 -16.22
N GLY A 97 -11.60 1.74 -16.81
CA GLY A 97 -10.83 1.50 -18.03
C GLY A 97 -9.33 1.30 -17.78
N PHE A 98 -8.91 1.27 -16.50
CA PHE A 98 -7.53 1.02 -16.08
C PHE A 98 -7.44 -0.10 -15.03
N GLU A 99 -8.33 -1.07 -15.14
CA GLU A 99 -8.30 -2.31 -14.37
C GLU A 99 -7.06 -3.11 -14.77
N PHE A 100 -6.41 -3.73 -13.79
CA PHE A 100 -5.23 -4.55 -14.02
C PHE A 100 -5.62 -5.90 -14.64
N SER A 101 -4.88 -6.29 -15.67
CA SER A 101 -4.98 -7.60 -16.31
C SER A 101 -3.60 -8.25 -16.39
N GLU A 102 -3.42 -9.40 -15.75
CA GLU A 102 -2.15 -10.14 -15.78
C GLU A 102 -1.73 -10.54 -17.20
N SER A 103 -2.67 -10.74 -18.12
CA SER A 103 -2.37 -11.09 -19.51
C SER A 103 -1.86 -9.89 -20.33
N GLU A 104 -2.21 -8.67 -19.94
CA GLU A 104 -1.85 -7.44 -20.67
C GLU A 104 -0.68 -6.70 -19.99
N ASN A 105 -0.60 -6.77 -18.65
CA ASN A 105 0.36 -6.04 -17.83
C ASN A 105 1.43 -6.96 -17.24
N THR A 106 2.32 -7.47 -18.07
CA THR A 106 3.28 -8.51 -17.70
C THR A 106 4.52 -8.02 -16.95
N ASN A 107 4.74 -6.70 -16.83
CA ASN A 107 5.94 -6.13 -16.20
C ASN A 107 5.60 -4.90 -15.36
N VAL A 108 5.14 -5.15 -14.14
CA VAL A 108 4.85 -4.11 -13.16
C VAL A 108 6.14 -3.65 -12.48
N GLU A 109 6.57 -2.43 -12.76
CA GLU A 109 7.79 -1.83 -12.23
C GLU A 109 7.72 -1.59 -10.70
N LEU A 110 6.55 -1.17 -10.21
CA LEU A 110 6.27 -1.01 -8.78
C LEU A 110 4.80 -1.32 -8.51
N LEU A 111 4.56 -2.12 -7.49
CA LEU A 111 3.23 -2.38 -6.94
C LEU A 111 3.05 -1.56 -5.66
N THR A 112 1.92 -0.85 -5.53
CA THR A 112 1.51 -0.21 -4.29
C THR A 112 0.42 -1.03 -3.61
N CYS A 113 0.44 -1.07 -2.26
CA CYS A 113 -0.53 -1.79 -1.43
C CYS A 113 -0.75 -0.94 -0.16
N PHE A 114 -1.65 0.06 -0.25
CA PHE A 114 -1.83 1.02 0.81
C PHE A 114 -3.03 0.70 1.68
N GLU A 115 -2.85 0.74 3.01
CA GLU A 115 -3.89 0.48 4.01
C GLU A 115 -4.63 -0.84 3.72
N ALA A 116 -3.88 -1.89 3.41
CA ALA A 116 -4.44 -3.20 3.06
C ALA A 116 -3.71 -4.37 3.76
N PHE A 117 -2.45 -4.19 4.15
CA PHE A 117 -1.63 -5.28 4.69
C PHE A 117 -2.16 -5.78 6.04
N GLU A 118 -2.70 -4.89 6.86
CA GLU A 118 -3.35 -5.17 8.14
C GLU A 118 -4.67 -5.95 8.03
N HIS A 119 -5.22 -6.06 6.81
CA HIS A 119 -6.46 -6.76 6.52
C HIS A 119 -6.25 -8.20 6.03
N PHE A 120 -5.02 -8.61 5.75
CA PHE A 120 -4.75 -9.92 5.17
C PHE A 120 -4.87 -11.04 6.20
N VAL A 121 -5.72 -12.03 5.90
CA VAL A 121 -5.89 -13.24 6.73
C VAL A 121 -4.61 -14.07 6.70
N ASP A 122 -3.99 -14.22 5.53
CA ASP A 122 -2.70 -14.87 5.35
C ASP A 122 -1.72 -13.89 4.66
N PRO A 123 -0.98 -13.10 5.44
CA PRO A 123 -0.06 -12.12 4.88
C PRO A 123 1.14 -12.75 4.15
N LEU A 124 1.47 -14.04 4.40
CA LEU A 124 2.53 -14.72 3.65
C LEU A 124 2.04 -15.10 2.25
N ALA A 125 0.86 -15.70 2.13
CA ALA A 125 0.26 -16.03 0.85
C ALA A 125 0.02 -14.78 0.00
N GLU A 126 -0.48 -13.71 0.61
CA GLU A 126 -0.66 -12.43 -0.11
C GLU A 126 0.69 -11.82 -0.53
N MET A 127 1.72 -11.86 0.32
CA MET A 127 3.06 -11.39 -0.07
C MET A 127 3.62 -12.19 -1.26
N GLU A 128 3.44 -13.49 -1.29
CA GLU A 128 3.85 -14.34 -2.42
C GLU A 128 3.10 -13.98 -3.70
N LYS A 129 1.81 -13.69 -3.60
CA LYS A 129 1.01 -13.20 -4.71
C LYS A 129 1.48 -11.83 -5.22
N LEU A 130 1.72 -10.87 -4.32
CA LEU A 130 2.26 -9.56 -4.71
C LEU A 130 3.62 -9.70 -5.39
N LEU A 131 4.49 -10.58 -4.89
CA LEU A 131 5.82 -10.85 -5.46
C LEU A 131 5.76 -11.55 -6.82
N SER A 132 4.70 -12.31 -7.12
CA SER A 132 4.51 -12.86 -8.46
C SER A 132 4.22 -11.78 -9.52
N ILE A 133 3.77 -10.60 -9.09
CA ILE A 133 3.48 -9.45 -9.96
C ILE A 133 4.67 -8.49 -10.04
N SER A 134 5.26 -8.13 -8.89
CA SER A 134 6.41 -7.22 -8.84
C SER A 134 7.31 -7.51 -7.65
N HIS A 135 8.63 -7.46 -7.86
CA HIS A 135 9.63 -7.52 -6.78
C HIS A 135 9.89 -6.14 -6.12
N ASN A 136 9.13 -5.11 -6.51
CA ASN A 136 9.16 -3.80 -5.88
C ASN A 136 7.75 -3.51 -5.32
N ILE A 137 7.61 -3.53 -4.00
CA ILE A 137 6.32 -3.37 -3.31
C ILE A 137 6.44 -2.19 -2.34
N LEU A 138 5.66 -1.16 -2.58
CA LEU A 138 5.50 -0.01 -1.67
C LEU A 138 4.16 -0.16 -0.94
N LEU A 139 4.20 -0.29 0.36
CA LEU A 139 2.99 -0.47 1.16
C LEU A 139 2.89 0.55 2.29
N SER A 140 1.67 0.78 2.76
CA SER A 140 1.42 1.47 4.01
C SER A 140 0.70 0.56 5.00
N THR A 141 1.16 0.60 6.24
CA THR A 141 0.51 0.08 7.45
C THR A 141 1.27 0.61 8.67
N GLU A 142 0.61 0.87 9.78
CA GLU A 142 1.29 1.40 10.97
C GLU A 142 2.20 0.35 11.61
N ILE A 143 3.43 0.74 11.96
CA ILE A 143 4.31 -0.14 12.72
C ILE A 143 3.75 -0.34 14.13
N LEU A 144 3.50 -1.60 14.50
CA LEU A 144 3.11 -1.98 15.85
C LEU A 144 4.19 -1.56 16.85
N PRO A 145 3.87 -0.72 17.85
CA PRO A 145 4.84 -0.26 18.84
C PRO A 145 5.45 -1.39 19.67
N GLU A 146 6.62 -1.09 20.24
CA GLU A 146 7.25 -1.96 21.23
C GLU A 146 7.54 -1.11 22.49
N PRO A 147 7.05 -1.51 23.69
CA PRO A 147 6.27 -2.74 23.97
C PRO A 147 4.91 -2.73 23.24
N THR A 148 4.42 -3.93 22.90
CA THR A 148 3.12 -4.10 22.24
C THR A 148 2.00 -3.55 23.12
N PRO A 149 1.22 -2.56 22.64
CA PRO A 149 0.11 -2.00 23.38
C PRO A 149 -1.04 -3.01 23.49
N SER A 150 -1.90 -2.84 24.49
CA SER A 150 -3.16 -3.60 24.54
C SER A 150 -4.16 -3.06 23.49
N PRO A 151 -5.17 -3.85 23.08
CA PRO A 151 -6.13 -3.45 22.05
C PRO A 151 -6.85 -2.14 22.31
N ASN A 152 -7.03 -1.74 23.57
CA ASN A 152 -7.68 -0.48 23.95
C ASN A 152 -6.72 0.72 24.01
N ASP A 153 -5.39 0.47 23.93
CA ASP A 153 -4.38 1.51 24.14
C ASP A 153 -3.78 2.01 22.83
N TRP A 154 -4.17 1.41 21.71
CA TRP A 154 -3.69 1.83 20.38
C TRP A 154 -4.82 1.83 19.37
N TRP A 155 -5.11 3.00 18.85
CA TRP A 155 -6.22 3.26 17.93
C TRP A 155 -6.21 2.39 16.67
N TYR A 156 -5.01 1.98 16.20
CA TYR A 156 -4.86 1.23 14.96
C TYR A 156 -5.38 -0.22 15.03
N TYR A 157 -5.67 -0.73 16.23
CA TYR A 157 -6.39 -2.00 16.34
C TYR A 157 -7.77 -1.95 15.68
N GLY A 158 -8.39 -0.77 15.62
CA GLY A 158 -9.67 -0.57 14.93
C GLY A 158 -10.77 -1.50 15.42
N THR A 159 -10.84 -1.70 16.74
CA THR A 159 -11.74 -2.69 17.34
C THR A 159 -13.21 -2.42 17.07
N GLU A 160 -13.56 -1.17 16.74
CA GLU A 160 -14.94 -0.76 16.42
C GLU A 160 -15.40 -1.22 15.03
N HIS A 161 -14.49 -1.37 14.04
CA HIS A 161 -14.83 -1.83 12.70
C HIS A 161 -14.39 -3.27 12.43
N GLY A 162 -13.43 -3.81 13.20
CA GLY A 162 -13.00 -5.20 13.15
C GLY A 162 -12.30 -5.64 11.85
N GLN A 163 -11.86 -4.69 11.01
CA GLN A 163 -11.22 -5.01 9.73
C GLN A 163 -9.71 -5.22 9.87
N HIS A 164 -9.06 -4.61 10.89
CA HIS A 164 -7.64 -4.81 11.15
C HIS A 164 -7.43 -6.10 11.95
N ILE A 165 -6.76 -7.06 11.33
CA ILE A 165 -6.58 -8.40 11.89
C ILE A 165 -5.10 -8.81 12.00
N GLY A 166 -4.19 -8.06 11.38
CA GLY A 166 -2.75 -8.30 11.39
C GLY A 166 -1.95 -7.03 11.69
N PHE A 167 -0.94 -7.12 12.59
CA PHE A 167 -0.16 -5.97 13.05
C PHE A 167 1.32 -6.30 13.03
N PHE A 168 2.11 -5.44 12.42
CA PHE A 168 3.49 -5.71 12.01
C PHE A 168 4.47 -4.84 12.80
N GLN A 169 5.36 -5.47 13.57
CA GLN A 169 6.54 -4.77 14.07
C GLN A 169 7.58 -4.60 12.96
N LYS A 170 8.51 -3.68 13.14
CA LYS A 170 9.61 -3.50 12.17
C LYS A 170 10.36 -4.81 11.92
N LYS A 171 10.63 -5.61 12.95
CA LYS A 171 11.28 -6.92 12.84
C LYS A 171 10.47 -7.95 12.04
N THR A 172 9.13 -7.80 12.00
CA THR A 172 8.27 -8.64 11.15
C THR A 172 8.55 -8.38 9.67
N PHE A 173 8.67 -7.12 9.28
CA PHE A 173 9.03 -6.75 7.91
C PHE A 173 10.47 -7.13 7.55
N GLU A 174 11.40 -7.01 8.50
CA GLU A 174 12.78 -7.47 8.33
C GLU A 174 12.85 -9.00 8.13
N PHE A 175 12.01 -9.76 8.83
CA PHE A 175 11.85 -11.19 8.60
C PHE A 175 11.31 -11.49 7.20
N LEU A 176 10.25 -10.81 6.76
CA LEU A 176 9.70 -10.97 5.40
C LEU A 176 10.75 -10.65 4.33
N ALA A 177 11.48 -9.55 4.50
CA ALA A 177 12.56 -9.18 3.58
C ALA A 177 13.65 -10.25 3.49
N SER A 178 14.05 -10.80 4.62
CA SER A 178 15.02 -11.91 4.65
C SER A 178 14.49 -13.17 3.98
N LYS A 179 13.24 -13.55 4.26
CA LYS A 179 12.58 -14.72 3.67
C LYS A 179 12.54 -14.65 2.14
N TYR A 180 12.22 -13.48 1.60
CA TYR A 180 12.07 -13.27 0.15
C TYR A 180 13.31 -12.67 -0.52
N LYS A 181 14.42 -12.52 0.21
CA LYS A 181 15.72 -11.99 -0.28
C LYS A 181 15.61 -10.58 -0.87
N LEU A 182 14.78 -9.74 -0.28
CA LEU A 182 14.59 -8.34 -0.65
C LEU A 182 15.26 -7.40 0.36
N ASN A 183 15.55 -6.18 -0.08
CA ASN A 183 15.90 -5.09 0.80
C ASN A 183 14.60 -4.46 1.36
N PHE A 184 14.64 -4.07 2.63
CA PHE A 184 13.54 -3.41 3.32
C PHE A 184 13.92 -2.00 3.74
N TYR A 185 13.07 -1.04 3.38
CA TYR A 185 13.21 0.36 3.76
C TYR A 185 11.91 0.86 4.37
N THR A 186 12.03 1.71 5.40
CA THR A 186 10.88 2.27 6.09
C THR A 186 11.12 3.72 6.47
N ASN A 187 10.07 4.54 6.46
CA ASN A 187 10.11 5.89 7.04
C ASN A 187 10.17 5.86 8.59
N GLY A 188 9.91 4.68 9.18
CA GLY A 188 9.90 4.45 10.62
C GLY A 188 8.51 4.58 11.25
N GLN A 189 7.47 4.78 10.46
CA GLN A 189 6.08 4.88 10.90
C GLN A 189 5.18 3.92 10.10
N ASN A 190 4.86 4.27 8.87
CA ASN A 190 3.78 3.61 8.12
C ASN A 190 4.04 3.48 6.62
N ILE A 191 5.19 3.88 6.10
CA ILE A 191 5.55 3.67 4.68
C ILE A 191 6.74 2.74 4.59
N HIS A 192 6.57 1.69 3.81
CA HIS A 192 7.52 0.59 3.71
C HIS A 192 7.74 0.20 2.25
N LEU A 193 8.99 -0.07 1.89
CA LEU A 193 9.39 -0.50 0.56
C LEU A 193 10.16 -1.82 0.65
N PHE A 194 9.67 -2.84 -0.02
CA PHE A 194 10.42 -4.05 -0.36
C PHE A 194 10.90 -3.95 -1.80
N THR A 195 12.17 -4.22 -2.05
CA THR A 195 12.76 -4.08 -3.38
C THR A 195 14.08 -4.84 -3.51
N GLU A 196 14.44 -5.23 -4.71
CA GLU A 196 15.78 -5.72 -5.01
C GLU A 196 16.83 -4.60 -5.05
N LYS A 197 16.40 -3.35 -5.19
CA LYS A 197 17.29 -2.18 -5.30
C LYS A 197 17.97 -1.90 -3.95
N LYS A 198 19.26 -1.59 -4.01
CA LYS A 198 20.03 -1.17 -2.84
C LYS A 198 19.98 0.35 -2.69
N LEU A 199 19.42 0.81 -1.59
CA LEU A 199 19.31 2.23 -1.24
C LEU A 199 20.03 2.50 0.10
N LEU A 200 20.42 3.75 0.32
CA LEU A 200 20.77 4.19 1.66
C LEU A 200 19.46 4.38 2.46
N PRO A 201 19.30 3.79 3.65
CA PRO A 201 18.09 3.96 4.46
C PRO A 201 17.72 5.42 4.72
N SER A 202 18.73 6.28 4.88
CA SER A 202 18.54 7.73 5.04
C SER A 202 17.97 8.40 3.80
N SER A 203 18.30 7.92 2.58
CA SER A 203 17.77 8.49 1.34
C SER A 203 16.28 8.18 1.19
N PHE A 204 15.83 6.98 1.54
CA PHE A 204 14.42 6.63 1.55
C PHE A 204 13.61 7.52 2.51
N LYS A 205 14.09 7.66 3.76
CA LYS A 205 13.47 8.56 4.75
C LYS A 205 13.41 10.01 4.27
N LEU A 206 14.49 10.49 3.66
CA LEU A 206 14.53 11.84 3.13
C LEU A 206 13.52 12.02 2.00
N MET A 207 13.48 11.11 1.02
CA MET A 207 12.55 11.17 -0.11
C MET A 207 11.08 11.19 0.37
N THR A 208 10.72 10.34 1.33
CA THR A 208 9.35 10.35 1.88
C THR A 208 9.02 11.67 2.60
N LYS A 209 9.97 12.23 3.35
CA LYS A 209 9.79 13.49 4.10
C LYS A 209 9.62 14.72 3.20
N VAL A 210 10.40 14.80 2.12
CA VAL A 210 10.41 15.99 1.24
C VAL A 210 9.45 15.88 0.06
N SER A 211 8.77 14.74 -0.11
CA SER A 211 7.94 14.40 -1.27
C SER A 211 6.91 15.48 -1.61
N LYS A 212 6.24 16.07 -0.61
CA LYS A 212 5.24 17.13 -0.82
C LYS A 212 5.80 18.38 -1.53
N PHE A 213 7.10 18.64 -1.40
CA PHE A 213 7.75 19.78 -2.05
C PHE A 213 8.30 19.41 -3.43
N ILE A 214 8.66 18.13 -3.64
CA ILE A 214 9.24 17.63 -4.90
C ILE A 214 8.15 17.31 -5.92
N THR A 215 7.02 16.75 -5.50
CA THR A 215 5.96 16.33 -6.43
C THR A 215 5.45 17.45 -7.36
N PRO A 216 5.25 18.70 -6.94
CA PRO A 216 4.88 19.77 -7.88
C PRO A 216 5.91 20.02 -8.98
N LEU A 217 7.20 19.79 -8.70
CA LEU A 217 8.28 19.90 -9.69
C LEU A 217 8.29 18.69 -10.64
N ILE A 218 7.96 17.50 -10.13
CA ILE A 218 7.79 16.30 -10.95
C ILE A 218 6.63 16.49 -11.91
N GLN A 219 5.48 16.95 -11.44
CA GLN A 219 4.29 17.20 -12.26
C GLN A 219 4.56 18.15 -13.44
N LYS A 220 5.41 19.17 -13.24
CA LYS A 220 5.83 20.08 -14.31
C LYS A 220 6.72 19.42 -15.38
N ARG A 221 7.34 18.28 -15.07
CA ARG A 221 8.28 17.54 -15.95
C ARG A 221 7.66 16.28 -16.54
N MET A 222 6.51 15.88 -16.03
CA MET A 222 5.74 14.74 -16.51
C MET A 222 4.57 15.23 -17.37
N GLU A 223 4.15 14.43 -18.32
CA GLU A 223 2.95 14.68 -19.11
C GLU A 223 1.77 13.97 -18.46
N SER A 224 0.78 14.74 -17.99
CA SER A 224 -0.46 14.17 -17.41
C SER A 224 -1.15 13.25 -18.42
N LEU A 225 -1.65 12.12 -17.94
CA LEU A 225 -2.41 11.18 -18.77
C LEU A 225 -3.90 11.53 -18.87
N THR A 226 -4.37 12.58 -18.18
CA THR A 226 -5.80 12.94 -18.09
C THR A 226 -6.48 13.01 -19.44
N TRP A 227 -5.85 13.68 -20.41
CA TRP A 227 -6.44 13.83 -21.76
C TRP A 227 -6.38 12.53 -22.57
N LYS A 228 -5.27 11.83 -22.54
CA LYS A 228 -5.12 10.51 -23.19
C LYS A 228 -6.10 9.47 -22.63
N ASP A 229 -6.33 9.51 -21.33
CA ASP A 229 -7.30 8.64 -20.66
C ASP A 229 -8.73 8.95 -21.09
N PHE A 230 -9.06 10.24 -21.20
CA PHE A 230 -10.38 10.68 -21.71
C PHE A 230 -10.61 10.17 -23.14
N GLU A 231 -9.64 10.32 -24.05
CA GLU A 231 -9.73 9.83 -25.42
C GLU A 231 -9.82 8.29 -25.51
N LYS A 232 -9.19 7.57 -24.59
CA LYS A 232 -9.22 6.10 -24.58
C LYS A 232 -10.58 5.54 -24.15
N ILE A 233 -11.29 6.25 -23.25
CA ILE A 233 -12.55 5.77 -22.67
C ILE A 233 -13.77 6.16 -23.52
N ASN A 234 -13.66 7.17 -24.37
CA ASN A 234 -14.72 7.65 -25.27
C ASN A 234 -14.50 7.20 -26.71
#